data_8e6647e7e58eb0b4f39e2363709b9fe3
#
_entry.id   8e6647e7e58eb0b4f39e2363709b9fe3
#
_cell.length_a   1.000
_cell.length_b   1.000
_cell.length_c   1.000
_cell.angle_alpha   90.00
_cell.angle_beta   90.00
_cell.angle_gamma   90.00
#
_symmetry.space_group_name_H-M   'P 1'
#
loop_
_entity.id
_entity.type
_entity.pdbx_description
1 polymer ?
#
loop_
_entity_poly.entity_id
_entity_poly.type
_entity_poly.pdbx_seq_one_letter_code
_entity_poly.pdbx_strand_id
1 'polypeptide(L)'
;MDEQVRPAAQPKAGKPLRGQNLMEWYEALISAALVLVLVFSFFFRIIQVDGESMVPTLDNGDKLIVWGAGYEPQRGDVVIVDSYTSYGKPLVKRVIAKGGDTISIDYSTGAVTVNGELLQEDYIAEPTYLGYDVEFPYTVPEGTVFVMGDNR
;
A
#
# COMPACT_ATOMS: atom_id res chain seq x y z
N MET A 1 -36.17 12.56 72.11
CA MET A 1 -35.18 13.62 71.87
C MET A 1 -34.36 13.19 70.70
N ASP A 2 -34.96 13.38 69.47
CA ASP A 2 -34.40 12.89 68.20
C ASP A 2 -33.61 14.04 67.56
N GLU A 3 -32.31 13.90 67.60
CA GLU A 3 -31.37 14.83 66.96
C GLU A 3 -31.22 14.44 65.48
N GLN A 4 -31.95 15.16 64.62
CA GLN A 4 -31.84 15.01 63.16
C GLN A 4 -30.48 15.53 62.68
N VAL A 5 -29.58 14.63 62.37
CA VAL A 5 -28.32 14.91 61.69
C VAL A 5 -28.65 15.36 60.25
N ARG A 6 -28.45 16.65 59.97
CA ARG A 6 -28.53 17.23 58.61
C ARG A 6 -27.40 16.67 57.77
N PRO A 7 -27.70 16.13 56.56
CA PRO A 7 -26.64 15.70 55.66
C PRO A 7 -25.83 16.93 55.22
N ALA A 8 -24.50 16.83 55.28
CA ALA A 8 -23.55 17.83 54.80
C ALA A 8 -23.79 18.15 53.33
N ALA A 9 -23.92 19.45 53.02
CA ALA A 9 -24.08 19.92 51.65
C ALA A 9 -22.85 19.55 50.82
N GLN A 10 -23.06 18.78 49.75
CA GLN A 10 -22.03 18.46 48.77
C GLN A 10 -21.54 19.75 48.11
N PRO A 11 -20.23 19.97 47.93
CA PRO A 11 -19.71 21.13 47.25
C PRO A 11 -20.20 21.14 45.79
N LYS A 12 -20.92 22.21 45.41
CA LYS A 12 -21.33 22.41 44.00
C LYS A 12 -20.07 22.51 43.15
N ALA A 13 -19.91 21.60 42.21
CA ALA A 13 -18.86 21.67 41.20
C ALA A 13 -18.93 23.05 40.53
N GLY A 14 -17.90 23.89 40.73
CA GLY A 14 -17.78 25.19 40.11
C GLY A 14 -17.83 25.10 38.61
N LYS A 15 -18.51 26.01 37.91
CA LYS A 15 -18.47 26.11 36.45
C LYS A 15 -17.03 26.32 36.03
N PRO A 16 -16.54 25.52 35.02
CA PRO A 16 -15.18 25.70 34.55
C PRO A 16 -14.98 27.15 34.04
N LEU A 17 -13.84 27.73 34.36
CA LEU A 17 -13.47 29.08 33.92
C LEU A 17 -13.29 29.02 32.37
N ARG A 18 -13.72 30.07 31.67
CA ARG A 18 -13.73 30.18 30.20
C ARG A 18 -12.37 29.88 29.56
N GLY A 19 -11.25 30.06 30.28
CA GLY A 19 -9.91 29.72 29.83
C GLY A 19 -9.55 28.22 29.92
N GLN A 20 -10.16 27.48 30.86
CA GLN A 20 -9.93 26.03 31.00
C GLN A 20 -10.53 25.28 29.82
N ASN A 21 -11.70 25.68 29.33
CA ASN A 21 -12.31 25.07 28.16
C ASN A 21 -11.47 25.27 26.88
N LEU A 22 -10.78 26.42 26.74
CA LEU A 22 -9.89 26.67 25.61
C LEU A 22 -8.65 25.79 25.67
N MET A 23 -8.03 25.62 26.84
CA MET A 23 -6.87 24.74 27.01
C MET A 23 -7.21 23.29 26.70
N GLU A 24 -8.34 22.79 27.21
CA GLU A 24 -8.84 21.45 26.93
C GLU A 24 -9.07 21.20 25.41
N TRP A 25 -9.61 22.22 24.73
CA TRP A 25 -9.79 22.20 23.29
C TRP A 25 -8.45 22.14 22.53
N TYR A 26 -7.46 22.90 22.94
CA TYR A 26 -6.12 22.88 22.35
C TYR A 26 -5.45 21.53 22.55
N GLU A 27 -5.51 20.97 23.76
CA GLU A 27 -4.95 19.64 24.06
C GLU A 27 -5.62 18.55 23.22
N ALA A 28 -6.94 18.58 23.10
CA ALA A 28 -7.70 17.65 22.26
C ALA A 28 -7.32 17.77 20.79
N LEU A 29 -7.18 19.00 20.27
CA LEU A 29 -6.82 19.27 18.88
C LEU A 29 -5.39 18.80 18.57
N ILE A 30 -4.43 19.10 19.46
CA ILE A 30 -3.03 18.64 19.32
C ILE A 30 -2.97 17.13 19.37
N SER A 31 -3.68 16.50 20.31
CA SER A 31 -3.71 15.04 20.44
C SER A 31 -4.32 14.38 19.20
N ALA A 32 -5.43 14.93 18.70
CA ALA A 32 -6.06 14.44 17.46
C ALA A 32 -5.15 14.60 16.25
N ALA A 33 -4.47 15.73 16.11
CA ALA A 33 -3.50 15.96 15.02
C ALA A 33 -2.31 15.00 15.11
N LEU A 34 -1.78 14.76 16.31
CA LEU A 34 -0.69 13.81 16.54
C LEU A 34 -1.10 12.38 16.14
N VAL A 35 -2.28 11.94 16.59
CA VAL A 35 -2.81 10.60 16.23
C VAL A 35 -2.99 10.48 14.73
N LEU A 36 -3.53 11.51 14.08
CA LEU A 36 -3.73 11.55 12.64
C LEU A 36 -2.39 11.43 11.89
N VAL A 37 -1.37 12.20 12.28
CA VAL A 37 -0.03 12.12 11.70
C VAL A 37 0.58 10.73 11.88
N LEU A 38 0.46 10.14 13.08
CA LEU A 38 0.96 8.78 13.35
C LEU A 38 0.26 7.74 12.47
N VAL A 39 -1.08 7.81 12.36
CA VAL A 39 -1.86 6.91 11.52
C VAL A 39 -1.43 7.04 10.06
N PHE A 40 -1.38 8.27 9.52
CA PHE A 40 -0.96 8.48 8.13
C PHE A 40 0.47 8.03 7.88
N SER A 41 1.41 8.30 8.80
CA SER A 41 2.82 7.88 8.67
C SER A 41 2.99 6.36 8.70
N PHE A 42 2.07 5.64 9.38
CA PHE A 42 2.14 4.19 9.47
C PHE A 42 1.52 3.49 8.26
N PHE A 43 0.40 4.02 7.75
CA PHE A 43 -0.37 3.37 6.68
C PHE A 43 0.05 3.81 5.28
N PHE A 44 0.55 5.04 5.12
CA PHE A 44 0.87 5.61 3.80
C PHE A 44 2.35 5.91 3.67
N ARG A 45 2.91 5.57 2.53
CA ARG A 45 4.26 5.96 2.13
C ARG A 45 4.20 6.69 0.80
N ILE A 46 4.95 7.79 0.69
CA ILE A 46 5.14 8.48 -0.58
C ILE A 46 6.47 8.01 -1.13
N ILE A 47 6.45 7.48 -2.36
CA ILE A 47 7.65 7.08 -3.09
C ILE A 47 7.67 7.79 -4.45
N GLN A 48 8.86 7.96 -4.99
CA GLN A 48 9.06 8.49 -6.33
C GLN A 48 9.51 7.37 -7.26
N VAL A 49 8.91 7.31 -8.46
CA VAL A 49 9.28 6.37 -9.52
C VAL A 49 10.66 6.76 -10.05
N ASP A 50 11.59 5.81 -10.06
CA ASP A 50 12.93 5.96 -10.62
C ASP A 50 13.12 4.94 -11.76
N GLY A 51 13.09 5.42 -12.99
CA GLY A 51 13.22 4.61 -14.20
C GLY A 51 11.94 4.51 -15.04
N GLU A 52 12.03 3.80 -16.15
CA GLU A 52 11.01 3.76 -17.20
C GLU A 52 10.30 2.40 -17.31
N SER A 53 10.55 1.49 -16.38
CA SER A 53 10.05 0.10 -16.47
C SER A 53 8.53 -0.04 -16.35
N MET A 54 7.82 1.04 -16.01
CA MET A 54 6.36 1.10 -15.89
C MET A 54 5.69 2.01 -16.93
N VAL A 55 6.43 2.53 -17.88
CA VAL A 55 5.88 3.28 -19.03
C VAL A 55 5.04 2.33 -19.89
N PRO A 56 3.85 2.72 -20.35
CA PRO A 56 3.24 4.04 -20.30
C PRO A 56 2.37 4.33 -19.06
N THR A 57 2.26 3.40 -18.13
CA THR A 57 1.37 3.56 -16.95
C THR A 57 1.91 4.59 -15.96
N LEU A 58 3.23 4.60 -15.74
CA LEU A 58 3.91 5.51 -14.82
C LEU A 58 5.18 6.03 -15.48
N ASP A 59 5.39 7.35 -15.37
CA ASP A 59 6.57 8.02 -15.87
C ASP A 59 7.64 8.17 -14.79
N ASN A 60 8.89 8.32 -15.25
CA ASN A 60 10.00 8.62 -14.36
C ASN A 60 9.77 9.95 -13.62
N GLY A 61 9.88 9.93 -12.31
CA GLY A 61 9.66 11.10 -11.45
C GLY A 61 8.27 11.19 -10.83
N ASP A 62 7.32 10.35 -11.25
CA ASP A 62 5.98 10.29 -10.66
C ASP A 62 6.03 10.00 -9.16
N LYS A 63 5.09 10.61 -8.43
CA LYS A 63 4.95 10.40 -6.99
C LYS A 63 3.75 9.51 -6.70
N LEU A 64 4.00 8.39 -6.04
CA LEU A 64 2.99 7.41 -5.69
C LEU A 64 2.69 7.47 -4.19
N ILE A 65 1.41 7.38 -3.85
CA ILE A 65 0.96 7.12 -2.48
C ILE A 65 0.71 5.62 -2.37
N VAL A 66 1.50 4.96 -1.54
CA VAL A 66 1.46 3.51 -1.36
C VAL A 66 0.76 3.16 -0.07
N TRP A 67 -0.20 2.26 -0.16
CA TRP A 67 -0.86 1.63 0.98
C TRP A 67 -0.23 0.27 1.23
N GLY A 68 0.31 0.01 2.45
CA GLY A 68 1.06 -1.20 2.74
C GLY A 68 0.48 -2.11 3.83
N ALA A 69 -0.58 -1.69 4.52
CA ALA A 69 -1.06 -2.43 5.68
C ALA A 69 -2.22 -3.37 5.33
N GLY A 70 -2.01 -4.68 5.55
CA GLY A 70 -3.07 -5.68 5.46
C GLY A 70 -3.64 -5.91 4.06
N TYR A 71 -2.88 -5.57 3.02
CA TYR A 71 -3.28 -5.74 1.62
C TYR A 71 -2.61 -6.97 1.01
N GLU A 72 -3.42 -7.82 0.37
CA GLU A 72 -2.94 -8.95 -0.43
C GLU A 72 -2.97 -8.58 -1.91
N PRO A 73 -1.80 -8.58 -2.61
CA PRO A 73 -1.72 -8.24 -4.02
C PRO A 73 -2.61 -9.10 -4.89
N GLN A 74 -3.34 -8.48 -5.81
CA GLN A 74 -4.17 -9.14 -6.80
C GLN A 74 -3.53 -9.01 -8.18
N ARG A 75 -3.91 -9.91 -9.11
CA ARG A 75 -3.47 -9.81 -10.51
C ARG A 75 -3.93 -8.46 -11.11
N GLY A 76 -3.00 -7.77 -11.75
CA GLY A 76 -3.21 -6.44 -12.32
C GLY A 76 -2.77 -5.26 -11.42
N ASP A 77 -2.56 -5.50 -10.11
CA ASP A 77 -2.13 -4.44 -9.21
C ASP A 77 -0.70 -3.97 -9.49
N VAL A 78 -0.47 -2.68 -9.31
CA VAL A 78 0.88 -2.12 -9.27
C VAL A 78 1.39 -2.16 -7.84
N VAL A 79 2.50 -2.85 -7.62
CA VAL A 79 3.07 -3.09 -6.30
C VAL A 79 4.50 -2.57 -6.20
N ILE A 80 4.93 -2.33 -4.96
CA ILE A 80 6.31 -2.02 -4.65
C ILE A 80 6.99 -3.29 -4.14
N VAL A 81 7.97 -3.76 -4.90
CA VAL A 81 8.86 -4.84 -4.48
C VAL A 81 9.99 -4.20 -3.68
N ASP A 82 10.07 -4.50 -2.37
CA ASP A 82 11.00 -3.85 -1.45
C ASP A 82 12.47 -4.17 -1.79
N SER A 83 13.37 -3.36 -1.25
CA SER A 83 14.83 -3.39 -1.48
C SER A 83 15.54 -4.65 -0.96
N TYR A 84 14.84 -5.55 -0.27
CA TYR A 84 15.36 -6.88 0.13
C TYR A 84 15.62 -7.82 -1.05
N THR A 85 15.23 -7.43 -2.26
CA THR A 85 15.63 -8.11 -3.49
C THR A 85 17.11 -7.85 -3.79
N SER A 86 17.73 -8.72 -4.58
CA SER A 86 19.14 -8.61 -5.02
C SER A 86 19.49 -7.29 -5.73
N TYR A 87 18.49 -6.49 -6.07
CA TYR A 87 18.63 -5.17 -6.69
C TYR A 87 19.03 -4.04 -5.72
N GLY A 88 18.84 -4.23 -4.40
CA GLY A 88 19.23 -3.25 -3.37
C GLY A 88 18.42 -1.94 -3.36
N LYS A 89 17.41 -1.80 -4.23
CA LYS A 89 16.47 -0.66 -4.25
C LYS A 89 15.04 -1.14 -4.52
N PRO A 90 14.02 -0.40 -4.02
CA PRO A 90 12.62 -0.73 -4.30
C PRO A 90 12.33 -0.67 -5.79
N LEU A 91 11.50 -1.59 -6.28
CA LEU A 91 11.05 -1.64 -7.67
C LEU A 91 9.54 -1.49 -7.73
N VAL A 92 9.04 -0.70 -8.66
CA VAL A 92 7.62 -0.62 -9.00
C VAL A 92 7.34 -1.61 -10.12
N LYS A 93 6.40 -2.54 -9.92
CA LYS A 93 6.06 -3.58 -10.90
C LYS A 93 4.56 -3.89 -10.85
N ARG A 94 4.06 -4.55 -11.91
CA ARG A 94 2.68 -5.06 -11.96
C ARG A 94 2.64 -6.55 -11.64
N VAL A 95 1.64 -6.96 -10.85
CA VAL A 95 1.36 -8.37 -10.54
C VAL A 95 0.72 -9.03 -11.76
N ILE A 96 1.38 -10.02 -12.31
CA ILE A 96 0.93 -10.79 -13.47
C ILE A 96 0.29 -12.11 -13.05
N ALA A 97 0.87 -12.78 -12.05
CA ALA A 97 0.37 -14.05 -11.55
C ALA A 97 0.60 -14.16 -10.02
N LYS A 98 -0.18 -15.01 -9.37
CA LYS A 98 -0.15 -15.25 -7.91
C LYS A 98 0.31 -16.67 -7.63
N GLY A 99 0.63 -16.95 -6.37
CA GLY A 99 0.95 -18.31 -5.91
C GLY A 99 -0.05 -19.35 -6.40
N GLY A 100 0.45 -20.46 -6.94
CA GLY A 100 -0.32 -21.52 -7.59
C GLY A 100 -0.63 -21.30 -9.07
N ASP A 101 -0.52 -20.07 -9.59
CA ASP A 101 -0.71 -19.82 -11.03
C ASP A 101 0.48 -20.35 -11.84
N THR A 102 0.21 -20.82 -13.07
CA THR A 102 1.23 -21.16 -14.05
C THR A 102 1.25 -20.11 -15.15
N ILE A 103 2.40 -19.43 -15.29
CA ILE A 103 2.64 -18.43 -16.32
C ILE A 103 3.49 -19.02 -17.45
N SER A 104 3.19 -18.63 -18.68
CA SER A 104 4.01 -18.93 -19.86
C SER A 104 4.13 -17.69 -20.75
N ILE A 105 5.29 -17.50 -21.35
CA ILE A 105 5.58 -16.40 -22.27
C ILE A 105 6.07 -17.01 -23.58
N ASP A 106 5.38 -16.69 -24.67
CA ASP A 106 5.83 -17.00 -26.02
C ASP A 106 6.59 -15.81 -26.59
N TYR A 107 7.90 -15.86 -26.54
CA TYR A 107 8.78 -14.79 -27.03
C TYR A 107 8.70 -14.57 -28.55
N SER A 108 8.14 -15.51 -29.32
CA SER A 108 7.97 -15.34 -30.76
C SER A 108 6.79 -14.44 -31.12
N THR A 109 5.75 -14.47 -30.29
CA THR A 109 4.55 -13.64 -30.45
C THR A 109 4.47 -12.50 -29.41
N GLY A 110 5.27 -12.60 -28.34
CA GLY A 110 5.21 -11.70 -27.19
C GLY A 110 4.02 -11.95 -26.27
N ALA A 111 3.29 -13.05 -26.48
CA ALA A 111 2.07 -13.36 -25.74
C ALA A 111 2.39 -13.90 -24.34
N VAL A 112 1.69 -13.39 -23.35
CA VAL A 112 1.72 -13.90 -21.96
C VAL A 112 0.44 -14.65 -21.66
N THR A 113 0.56 -15.87 -21.16
CA THR A 113 -0.59 -16.68 -20.71
C THR A 113 -0.47 -16.99 -19.23
N VAL A 114 -1.62 -17.01 -18.54
CA VAL A 114 -1.70 -17.41 -17.13
C VAL A 114 -2.77 -18.49 -17.01
N ASN A 115 -2.39 -19.65 -16.49
CA ASN A 115 -3.24 -20.86 -16.41
C ASN A 115 -3.81 -21.28 -17.78
N GLY A 116 -3.05 -21.04 -18.87
CA GLY A 116 -3.45 -21.36 -20.23
C GLY A 116 -4.37 -20.33 -20.91
N GLU A 117 -4.77 -19.26 -20.20
CA GLU A 117 -5.56 -18.17 -20.78
C GLU A 117 -4.65 -17.01 -21.18
N LEU A 118 -4.89 -16.45 -22.38
CA LEU A 118 -4.16 -15.28 -22.87
C LEU A 118 -4.46 -14.06 -21.99
N LEU A 119 -3.41 -13.43 -21.46
CA LEU A 119 -3.54 -12.22 -20.70
C LEU A 119 -3.82 -11.03 -21.62
N GLN A 120 -4.86 -10.26 -21.32
CA GLN A 120 -5.11 -8.99 -21.99
C GLN A 120 -4.30 -7.88 -21.31
N GLU A 121 -3.39 -7.28 -22.06
CA GLU A 121 -2.38 -6.36 -21.53
C GLU A 121 -2.48 -4.97 -22.18
N ASP A 122 -3.64 -4.32 -22.02
CA ASP A 122 -3.90 -3.00 -22.61
C ASP A 122 -3.00 -1.88 -22.02
N TYR A 123 -2.23 -2.21 -20.98
CA TYR A 123 -1.33 -1.31 -20.27
C TYR A 123 0.12 -1.35 -20.77
N ILE A 124 0.50 -2.27 -21.66
CA ILE A 124 1.86 -2.35 -22.22
C ILE A 124 1.96 -1.62 -23.55
N ALA A 125 3.12 -1.04 -23.84
CA ALA A 125 3.39 -0.41 -25.12
C ALA A 125 3.73 -1.43 -26.21
N GLU A 126 4.46 -2.49 -25.83
CA GLU A 126 4.94 -3.55 -26.74
C GLU A 126 4.81 -4.92 -26.08
N PRO A 127 4.56 -5.98 -26.88
CA PRO A 127 4.55 -7.36 -26.40
C PRO A 127 5.91 -7.81 -25.85
N THR A 128 5.93 -8.91 -25.08
CA THR A 128 7.13 -9.40 -24.38
C THR A 128 8.00 -10.27 -25.28
N TYR A 129 8.96 -9.69 -25.97
CA TYR A 129 9.85 -10.40 -26.89
C TYR A 129 11.18 -10.84 -26.26
N LEU A 130 11.56 -10.27 -25.11
CA LEU A 130 12.85 -10.57 -24.47
C LEU A 130 12.64 -11.47 -23.26
N GLY A 131 13.42 -12.56 -23.21
CA GLY A 131 13.49 -13.47 -22.08
C GLY A 131 14.57 -13.07 -21.09
N TYR A 132 14.29 -13.31 -19.81
CA TYR A 132 15.26 -13.25 -18.73
C TYR A 132 15.49 -14.67 -18.18
N ASP A 133 16.21 -14.84 -17.08
CA ASP A 133 16.67 -16.09 -16.51
C ASP A 133 15.57 -17.03 -15.95
N VAL A 134 14.32 -16.90 -16.43
CA VAL A 134 13.18 -17.73 -16.01
C VAL A 134 12.79 -18.66 -17.16
N GLU A 135 12.80 -19.96 -16.88
CA GLU A 135 12.29 -20.96 -17.81
C GLU A 135 10.75 -21.06 -17.72
N PHE A 136 10.07 -21.07 -18.87
CA PHE A 136 8.63 -21.21 -18.95
C PHE A 136 8.22 -22.59 -19.53
N PRO A 137 7.07 -23.16 -19.12
CA PRO A 137 6.10 -22.60 -18.16
C PRO A 137 6.64 -22.56 -16.71
N TYR A 138 6.31 -21.50 -15.97
CA TYR A 138 6.73 -21.29 -14.60
C TYR A 138 5.52 -21.28 -13.66
N THR A 139 5.54 -22.14 -12.63
CA THR A 139 4.52 -22.14 -11.59
C THR A 139 4.98 -21.25 -10.43
N VAL A 140 4.18 -20.24 -10.13
CA VAL A 140 4.46 -19.27 -9.06
C VAL A 140 4.35 -19.95 -7.70
N PRO A 141 5.38 -19.92 -6.84
CA PRO A 141 5.32 -20.52 -5.51
C PRO A 141 4.22 -19.90 -4.64
N GLU A 142 3.61 -20.72 -3.78
CA GLU A 142 2.59 -20.25 -2.84
C GLU A 142 3.12 -19.11 -1.94
N GLY A 143 2.28 -18.13 -1.69
CA GLY A 143 2.64 -16.95 -0.88
C GLY A 143 3.54 -15.94 -1.60
N THR A 144 3.78 -16.12 -2.91
CA THR A 144 4.54 -15.18 -3.74
C THR A 144 3.70 -14.66 -4.90
N VAL A 145 4.22 -13.64 -5.58
CA VAL A 145 3.63 -13.11 -6.81
C VAL A 145 4.70 -13.02 -7.90
N PHE A 146 4.28 -13.23 -9.14
CA PHE A 146 5.11 -12.96 -10.31
C PHE A 146 4.80 -11.56 -10.82
N VAL A 147 5.83 -10.75 -10.98
CA VAL A 147 5.68 -9.34 -11.36
C VAL A 147 6.47 -9.00 -12.61
N MET A 148 5.93 -8.11 -13.43
CA MET A 148 6.61 -7.59 -14.63
C MET A 148 6.47 -6.06 -14.68
N GLY A 149 7.33 -5.42 -15.46
CA GLY A 149 7.14 -4.03 -15.85
C GLY A 149 6.05 -3.90 -16.93
N ASP A 150 5.49 -2.72 -17.10
CA ASP A 150 4.59 -2.40 -18.21
C ASP A 150 5.41 -2.06 -19.49
N ASN A 151 6.66 -1.60 -19.31
CA ASN A 151 7.65 -1.49 -20.38
C ASN A 151 8.42 -2.81 -20.43
N ARG A 152 8.13 -3.61 -21.46
CA ARG A 152 8.60 -4.99 -21.63
C ARG A 152 9.95 -5.08 -22.29
#